data_0b365b080e445b8d84d8578468aadc71
#
_entry.id   0b365b080e445b8d84d8578468aadc71
#
_cell.length_a   1.000
_cell.length_b   1.000
_cell.length_c   1.000
_cell.angle_alpha   90.00
_cell.angle_beta   90.00
_cell.angle_gamma   90.00
#
_symmetry.space_group_name_H-M   'P 1'
#
loop_
_entity.id
_entity.type
_entity.pdbx_description
1 polymer ?
#
loop_
_entity_poly.entity_id
_entity_poly.type
_entity_poly.pdbx_seq_one_letter_code
_entity_poly.pdbx_strand_id
1 'polypeptide(L)'
;LREEHIETIYGNLQGLKSNQIKQLRRLYNERLPGDRLTTPEFAQRLAAISAEIRDPISVYVNRRGQIIRLGVGTPGQTQIPPLELPRYGAERLSGIRCISTQLKSDIPSESALTSMAIQRLDALVILNITGSGFQKRGGGATGYIQDTYLAHLVPHPEINWTISPPLSLDDLSDQDFLDLVDGIEREYERDVANQNVADETDRVLLVGVKTDYVTTQRFNDGLEEIVKLVQTAGGEVLQTVQQKRSKPHPQTVVGEGKIQEIALAAQKIGANLIVFDCNLSPSQGRNLETQIGIRVVDRTEVILDIFAQRAQSGAGKLQVELAQLEYMMPRLSGRGQAMSRQGGGIGTRGPGETKLETERRTIQKRISRLQQDVNQLQAHRSRLRLQRQHHDVPSVALVGYTNAGKSTLLNTLTNSEVYIADQLFATLDPTTRRFQVPASNTGDLRQILLTDTVGFIHELPPPLMDAFRATLEEVTEADALIHLIDLAHPAWHSHIRSVMGILGEMPIAPGPSLIVFNKIDRVDSERLAQAEEEFPNAVFISASERLSLETLRQRVGQLIAYTVPA
;
A
#
# COMPACT_ATOMS: atom_id res chain seq x y z
N LEU A 1 -8.45 19.12 36.13
CA LEU A 1 -8.30 17.66 36.21
C LEU A 1 -6.90 17.34 35.72
N ARG A 2 -6.01 16.95 36.63
CA ARG A 2 -4.65 16.54 36.29
C ARG A 2 -4.77 15.21 35.56
N GLU A 3 -4.38 15.18 34.28
CA GLU A 3 -4.15 13.95 33.54
C GLU A 3 -2.99 13.22 34.26
N GLU A 4 -3.28 12.06 34.81
CA GLU A 4 -2.25 11.12 35.26
C GLU A 4 -1.57 10.57 34.01
N HIS A 5 -0.49 11.22 33.56
CA HIS A 5 0.45 10.61 32.64
C HIS A 5 0.99 9.35 33.32
N ILE A 6 0.62 8.19 32.79
CA ILE A 6 1.22 6.92 33.19
C ILE A 6 2.71 7.02 32.87
N GLU A 7 3.56 7.14 33.88
CA GLU A 7 5.02 7.21 33.79
C GLU A 7 5.58 5.85 33.29
N THR A 8 5.29 5.53 32.03
CA THR A 8 5.69 4.27 31.40
C THR A 8 7.12 4.38 30.91
N ILE A 9 8.00 3.47 31.35
CA ILE A 9 9.36 3.35 30.84
C ILE A 9 9.33 2.31 29.72
N TYR A 10 9.90 2.65 28.55
CA TYR A 10 9.95 1.82 27.37
C TYR A 10 11.31 1.11 27.23
N GLY A 11 11.41 0.16 26.29
CA GLY A 11 12.66 -0.54 26.00
C GLY A 11 12.94 -1.74 26.90
N ASN A 12 14.21 -2.08 27.09
CA ASN A 12 14.62 -3.26 27.85
C ASN A 12 14.71 -2.98 29.35
N LEU A 13 13.75 -3.48 30.11
CA LEU A 13 13.71 -3.34 31.57
C LEU A 13 14.19 -4.60 32.32
N GLN A 14 14.61 -5.64 31.61
CA GLN A 14 15.06 -6.88 32.23
C GLN A 14 16.36 -6.66 33.01
N GLY A 15 16.42 -7.15 34.24
CA GLY A 15 17.59 -7.02 35.12
C GLY A 15 17.69 -5.71 35.89
N LEU A 16 16.79 -4.73 35.67
CA LEU A 16 16.81 -3.48 36.44
C LEU A 16 16.28 -3.67 37.85
N LYS A 17 16.96 -3.06 38.81
CA LYS A 17 16.55 -3.04 40.23
C LYS A 17 15.39 -2.06 40.42
N SER A 18 14.51 -2.32 41.39
CA SER A 18 13.37 -1.43 41.73
C SER A 18 13.78 0.02 42.03
N ASN A 19 14.96 0.24 42.56
CA ASN A 19 15.48 1.58 42.81
C ASN A 19 15.86 2.32 41.50
N GLN A 20 16.42 1.61 40.53
CA GLN A 20 16.78 2.15 39.21
C GLN A 20 15.52 2.55 38.43
N ILE A 21 14.48 1.71 38.47
CA ILE A 21 13.19 2.03 37.89
C ILE A 21 12.57 3.29 38.53
N LYS A 22 12.68 3.43 39.85
CA LYS A 22 12.21 4.64 40.55
C LYS A 22 13.03 5.88 40.17
N GLN A 23 14.34 5.77 39.97
CA GLN A 23 15.16 6.88 39.47
C GLN A 23 14.75 7.31 38.04
N LEU A 24 14.51 6.35 37.17
CA LEU A 24 14.03 6.63 35.82
C LEU A 24 12.65 7.34 35.85
N ARG A 25 11.69 6.85 36.63
CA ARG A 25 10.39 7.51 36.79
C ARG A 25 10.47 8.93 37.28
N ARG A 26 11.40 9.24 38.17
CA ARG A 26 11.60 10.60 38.69
C ARG A 26 12.01 11.60 37.61
N LEU A 27 12.62 11.14 36.50
CA LEU A 27 12.94 12.02 35.38
C LEU A 27 11.69 12.63 34.73
N TYR A 28 10.54 11.94 34.72
CA TYR A 28 9.29 12.49 34.19
C TYR A 28 8.82 13.77 34.89
N ASN A 29 9.23 13.95 36.15
CA ASN A 29 8.88 15.13 36.94
C ASN A 29 9.84 16.32 36.67
N GLU A 30 10.90 16.12 35.89
CA GLU A 30 11.82 17.19 35.53
C GLU A 30 11.28 17.96 34.32
N ARG A 31 11.62 19.23 34.29
CA ARG A 31 11.25 20.11 33.21
C ARG A 31 12.48 20.87 32.73
N LEU A 32 12.81 20.73 31.46
CA LEU A 32 13.89 21.46 30.85
C LEU A 32 13.42 22.85 30.36
N PRO A 33 14.30 23.84 30.25
CA PRO A 33 14.00 25.06 29.50
C PRO A 33 13.58 24.77 28.07
N GLY A 34 12.58 25.51 27.55
CA GLY A 34 12.05 25.29 26.20
C GLY A 34 13.05 25.71 25.10
N ASP A 35 13.88 26.69 25.42
CA ASP A 35 14.87 27.34 24.54
C ASP A 35 16.25 26.64 24.49
N ARG A 36 16.47 25.59 25.29
CA ARG A 36 17.75 24.88 25.37
C ARG A 36 17.62 23.41 24.96
N LEU A 37 18.65 22.88 24.35
CA LEU A 37 18.71 21.43 24.00
C LEU A 37 18.67 20.55 25.24
N THR A 38 19.49 20.86 26.23
CA THR A 38 19.57 20.22 27.55
C THR A 38 20.13 21.20 28.59
N THR A 39 20.20 20.79 29.87
CA THR A 39 20.96 21.50 30.90
C THR A 39 22.08 20.61 31.41
N PRO A 40 23.21 21.21 31.90
CA PRO A 40 24.31 20.43 32.42
C PRO A 40 23.86 19.48 33.55
N GLU A 41 22.97 19.93 34.45
CA GLU A 41 22.46 19.14 35.57
C GLU A 41 21.66 17.93 35.09
N PHE A 42 20.77 18.13 34.11
CA PHE A 42 19.96 17.04 33.54
C PHE A 42 20.83 16.03 32.82
N ALA A 43 21.74 16.50 31.96
CA ALA A 43 22.65 15.66 31.19
C ALA A 43 23.55 14.80 32.11
N GLN A 44 24.14 15.40 33.16
CA GLN A 44 24.94 14.68 34.15
C GLN A 44 24.13 13.66 34.93
N ARG A 45 22.88 14.00 35.29
CA ARG A 45 21.99 13.06 35.98
C ARG A 45 21.63 11.88 35.09
N LEU A 46 21.34 12.13 33.82
CA LEU A 46 21.03 11.09 32.82
C LEU A 46 22.24 10.17 32.62
N ALA A 47 23.43 10.76 32.51
CA ALA A 47 24.71 10.04 32.42
C ALA A 47 24.95 9.14 33.62
N ALA A 48 24.70 9.63 34.84
CA ALA A 48 24.88 8.86 36.07
C ALA A 48 23.95 7.64 36.13
N ILE A 49 22.68 7.80 35.77
CA ILE A 49 21.70 6.70 35.74
C ILE A 49 22.09 5.69 34.65
N SER A 50 22.46 6.14 33.46
CA SER A 50 22.88 5.26 32.33
C SER A 50 24.15 4.46 32.71
N ALA A 51 25.13 5.08 33.34
CA ALA A 51 26.34 4.40 33.83
C ALA A 51 26.03 3.34 34.91
N GLU A 52 25.07 3.62 35.79
CA GLU A 52 24.62 2.67 36.83
C GLU A 52 23.89 1.47 36.23
N ILE A 53 23.04 1.71 35.23
CA ILE A 53 22.24 0.68 34.54
C ILE A 53 23.11 -0.10 33.56
N ARG A 54 24.14 0.52 32.98
CA ARG A 54 25.01 0.02 31.92
C ARG A 54 24.27 -0.17 30.57
N ASP A 55 23.21 0.58 30.39
CA ASP A 55 22.45 0.64 29.13
C ASP A 55 22.21 2.09 28.70
N PRO A 56 22.11 2.37 27.40
CA PRO A 56 21.71 3.68 26.93
C PRO A 56 20.33 4.07 27.47
N ILE A 57 20.11 5.36 27.65
CA ILE A 57 18.79 5.90 28.01
C ILE A 57 18.45 6.97 27.00
N SER A 58 17.24 6.91 26.46
CA SER A 58 16.72 7.91 25.53
C SER A 58 15.53 8.63 26.15
N VAL A 59 15.56 9.96 26.12
CA VAL A 59 14.54 10.85 26.69
C VAL A 59 14.00 11.74 25.59
N TYR A 60 12.69 11.74 25.41
CA TYR A 60 11.99 12.56 24.42
C TYR A 60 11.31 13.73 25.11
N VAL A 61 11.62 14.94 24.69
CA VAL A 61 11.22 16.19 25.34
C VAL A 61 10.51 17.08 24.32
N ASN A 62 9.33 17.58 24.66
CA ASN A 62 8.61 18.53 23.80
C ASN A 62 9.22 19.95 23.87
N ARG A 63 8.80 20.88 22.98
CA ARG A 63 9.27 22.28 22.97
C ARG A 63 8.93 23.04 24.26
N ARG A 64 7.98 22.54 25.08
CA ARG A 64 7.68 23.11 26.40
C ARG A 64 8.58 22.61 27.52
N GLY A 65 9.55 21.76 27.19
CA GLY A 65 10.49 21.17 28.12
C GLY A 65 9.94 20.00 28.97
N GLN A 66 8.76 19.47 28.62
CA GLN A 66 8.18 18.32 29.32
C GLN A 66 8.70 17.03 28.71
N ILE A 67 9.09 16.10 29.57
CA ILE A 67 9.46 14.74 29.14
C ILE A 67 8.19 13.96 28.82
N ILE A 68 8.03 13.59 27.56
CA ILE A 68 6.86 12.89 27.04
C ILE A 68 7.07 11.38 26.94
N ARG A 69 8.33 10.94 26.79
CA ARG A 69 8.69 9.53 26.71
C ARG A 69 10.11 9.31 27.23
N LEU A 70 10.30 8.19 27.92
CA LEU A 70 11.58 7.75 28.42
C LEU A 70 11.74 6.26 28.16
N GLY A 71 12.92 5.87 27.70
CA GLY A 71 13.21 4.47 27.40
C GLY A 71 14.64 4.06 27.75
N VAL A 72 14.81 2.80 28.11
CA VAL A 72 16.12 2.15 28.27
C VAL A 72 16.47 1.46 26.96
N GLY A 73 17.48 1.97 26.27
CA GLY A 73 17.91 1.56 24.94
C GLY A 73 18.28 2.76 24.06
N THR A 74 18.78 2.48 22.88
CA THR A 74 19.11 3.49 21.87
C THR A 74 17.85 4.18 21.30
N PRO A 75 17.98 5.35 20.65
CA PRO A 75 16.84 6.02 20.01
C PRO A 75 16.04 5.13 19.06
N GLY A 76 16.70 4.23 18.32
CA GLY A 76 16.03 3.28 17.44
C GLY A 76 15.19 2.23 18.17
N GLN A 77 15.58 1.84 19.39
CA GLN A 77 14.86 0.85 20.21
C GLN A 77 13.71 1.45 21.02
N THR A 78 13.77 2.75 21.30
CA THR A 78 12.83 3.46 22.19
C THR A 78 12.00 4.49 21.48
N GLN A 79 12.06 4.54 20.14
CA GLN A 79 11.39 5.53 19.29
C GLN A 79 9.89 5.64 19.58
N ILE A 80 9.36 6.84 19.41
CA ILE A 80 7.92 7.08 19.43
C ILE A 80 7.37 6.56 18.10
N PRO A 81 6.35 5.70 18.09
CA PRO A 81 5.73 5.30 16.86
C PRO A 81 5.26 6.52 16.05
N PRO A 82 5.52 6.61 14.73
CA PRO A 82 5.17 7.79 13.93
C PRO A 82 3.69 8.19 13.99
N LEU A 83 2.79 7.23 14.20
CA LEU A 83 1.35 7.51 14.39
C LEU A 83 1.00 8.16 15.73
N GLU A 84 1.88 8.07 16.74
CA GLU A 84 1.72 8.70 18.06
C GLU A 84 2.33 10.12 18.09
N LEU A 85 3.09 10.50 17.06
CA LEU A 85 3.66 11.84 16.94
C LEU A 85 2.60 12.86 16.53
N PRO A 86 2.72 14.13 16.93
CA PRO A 86 1.90 15.19 16.40
C PRO A 86 2.03 15.24 14.86
N ARG A 87 0.90 15.21 14.16
CA ARG A 87 0.89 15.33 12.69
C ARG A 87 0.99 16.80 12.32
N TYR A 88 2.16 17.21 11.87
CA TYR A 88 2.39 18.50 11.23
C TYR A 88 2.53 18.29 9.71
N GLY A 89 2.38 19.36 8.93
CA GLY A 89 2.62 19.32 7.47
C GLY A 89 4.04 18.91 7.11
N ALA A 90 4.30 18.70 5.83
CA ALA A 90 5.64 18.31 5.34
C ALA A 90 6.72 19.37 5.67
N GLU A 91 6.30 20.60 5.93
CA GLU A 91 7.13 21.75 6.27
C GLU A 91 7.56 21.82 7.74
N ARG A 92 6.97 20.99 8.65
CA ARG A 92 7.21 21.10 10.09
C ARG A 92 7.87 19.87 10.69
N LEU A 93 8.64 20.09 11.74
CA LEU A 93 9.22 19.06 12.60
C LEU A 93 8.20 18.57 13.64
N SER A 94 8.51 17.48 14.34
CA SER A 94 7.57 16.86 15.29
C SER A 94 7.35 17.63 16.59
N GLY A 95 8.11 18.68 16.84
CA GLY A 95 8.05 19.42 18.11
C GLY A 95 8.71 18.68 19.28
N ILE A 96 9.56 17.69 18.98
CA ILE A 96 10.18 16.81 19.97
C ILE A 96 11.68 16.73 19.73
N ARG A 97 12.48 16.92 20.77
CA ARG A 97 13.90 16.60 20.76
C ARG A 97 14.20 15.32 21.54
N CYS A 98 15.18 14.54 21.09
CA CYS A 98 15.64 13.34 21.78
C CYS A 98 17.01 13.60 22.39
N ILE A 99 17.16 13.28 23.68
CA ILE A 99 18.44 13.29 24.40
C ILE A 99 18.76 11.85 24.74
N SER A 100 19.84 11.31 24.20
CA SER A 100 20.23 9.91 24.41
C SER A 100 21.66 9.79 24.92
N THR A 101 21.87 8.84 25.81
CA THR A 101 23.22 8.50 26.30
C THR A 101 23.82 7.39 25.45
N GLN A 102 25.13 7.41 25.28
CA GLN A 102 25.91 6.38 24.59
C GLN A 102 27.10 5.97 25.45
N LEU A 103 27.26 4.65 25.64
CA LEU A 103 28.31 4.11 26.52
C LEU A 103 29.69 3.98 25.87
N LYS A 104 29.77 4.19 24.56
CA LYS A 104 30.99 4.21 23.77
C LYS A 104 31.16 5.61 23.23
N SER A 105 32.36 6.18 23.31
CA SER A 105 32.67 7.46 22.68
C SER A 105 32.77 7.24 21.18
N ASP A 106 31.72 7.59 20.45
CA ASP A 106 31.60 7.46 19.00
C ASP A 106 30.58 8.47 18.47
N ILE A 107 30.61 8.71 17.17
CA ILE A 107 29.59 9.52 16.49
C ILE A 107 28.20 8.87 16.62
N PRO A 108 27.11 9.62 16.49
CA PRO A 108 25.76 9.05 16.49
C PRO A 108 25.62 7.92 15.48
N SER A 109 25.07 6.77 15.91
CA SER A 109 24.87 5.61 15.04
C SER A 109 23.87 5.91 13.93
N GLU A 110 24.03 5.26 12.79
CA GLU A 110 23.10 5.39 11.65
C GLU A 110 21.66 5.05 12.06
N SER A 111 21.48 4.05 12.93
CA SER A 111 20.16 3.70 13.48
C SER A 111 19.53 4.83 14.31
N ALA A 112 20.33 5.58 15.08
CA ALA A 112 19.85 6.72 15.86
C ALA A 112 19.46 7.89 14.95
N LEU A 113 20.26 8.16 13.93
CA LEU A 113 19.99 9.19 12.92
C LEU A 113 18.76 8.85 12.06
N THR A 114 18.64 7.61 11.66
CA THR A 114 17.46 7.10 10.96
C THR A 114 16.20 7.25 11.82
N SER A 115 16.28 6.92 13.11
CA SER A 115 15.17 7.10 14.05
C SER A 115 14.79 8.57 14.21
N MET A 116 15.77 9.49 14.26
CA MET A 116 15.54 10.93 14.26
C MET A 116 14.79 11.36 12.99
N ALA A 117 15.22 10.89 11.82
CA ALA A 117 14.62 11.25 10.54
C ALA A 117 13.17 10.74 10.42
N ILE A 118 12.93 9.45 10.71
CA ILE A 118 11.57 8.86 10.64
C ILE A 118 10.59 9.59 11.56
N GLN A 119 11.03 9.99 12.76
CA GLN A 119 10.22 10.72 13.72
C GLN A 119 10.18 12.22 13.45
N ARG A 120 10.94 12.73 12.48
CA ARG A 120 11.13 14.17 12.20
C ARG A 120 11.43 14.97 13.47
N LEU A 121 12.33 14.44 14.30
CA LEU A 121 12.69 15.09 15.56
C LEU A 121 13.30 16.47 15.30
N ASP A 122 13.01 17.41 16.19
CA ASP A 122 13.58 18.76 16.15
C ASP A 122 15.12 18.72 16.29
N ALA A 123 15.61 17.81 17.12
CA ALA A 123 17.05 17.56 17.33
C ALA A 123 17.29 16.18 17.98
N LEU A 124 18.46 15.62 17.76
CA LEU A 124 18.98 14.46 18.45
C LEU A 124 20.29 14.85 19.12
N VAL A 125 20.30 14.76 20.46
CA VAL A 125 21.49 14.98 21.30
C VAL A 125 22.03 13.64 21.74
N ILE A 126 23.30 13.36 21.47
CA ILE A 126 24.00 12.18 21.98
C ILE A 126 25.02 12.61 23.03
N LEU A 127 24.91 12.00 24.21
CA LEU A 127 25.81 12.21 25.34
C LEU A 127 26.74 10.99 25.48
N ASN A 128 27.99 11.11 25.07
CA ASN A 128 28.99 10.06 25.23
C ASN A 128 29.48 9.97 26.67
N ILE A 129 29.29 8.80 27.29
CA ILE A 129 29.58 8.56 28.69
C ILE A 129 30.80 7.67 28.81
N THR A 130 31.77 8.09 29.64
CA THR A 130 32.88 7.22 30.06
C THR A 130 32.50 6.44 31.30
N GLY A 131 32.80 5.13 31.32
CA GLY A 131 32.52 4.25 32.46
C GLY A 131 33.39 4.50 33.73
N SER A 132 34.32 5.47 33.70
CA SER A 132 35.23 5.82 34.76
C SER A 132 34.80 7.12 35.45
N GLY A 133 33.56 7.15 35.95
CA GLY A 133 33.11 8.29 36.74
C GLY A 133 33.68 8.30 38.16
N PHE A 134 33.80 9.48 38.77
CA PHE A 134 34.19 9.66 40.16
C PHE A 134 33.19 8.94 41.09
N GLN A 135 33.67 8.04 41.91
CA GLN A 135 32.88 7.52 43.04
C GLN A 135 32.73 8.63 44.09
N LYS A 136 31.52 9.16 44.25
CA LYS A 136 31.20 10.00 45.39
C LYS A 136 31.35 9.15 46.70
N ARG A 137 31.99 9.72 47.76
CA ARG A 137 31.94 9.19 49.11
C ARG A 137 30.46 9.07 49.52
N GLY A 138 29.90 7.86 49.42
CA GLY A 138 28.49 7.62 49.75
C GLY A 138 27.75 6.71 48.77
N GLY A 139 28.43 6.12 47.80
CA GLY A 139 27.88 5.08 46.91
C GLY A 139 26.97 5.62 45.82
N GLY A 140 27.50 5.81 44.64
CA GLY A 140 26.83 6.09 43.38
C GLY A 140 27.89 6.33 42.32
N ALA A 141 27.83 5.61 41.19
CA ALA A 141 28.68 5.89 40.04
C ALA A 141 28.19 7.21 39.42
N THR A 142 29.06 8.21 39.31
CA THR A 142 28.78 9.41 38.50
C THR A 142 29.32 9.17 37.13
N GLY A 143 28.44 9.00 36.13
CA GLY A 143 28.85 8.98 34.71
C GLY A 143 29.48 10.33 34.36
N TYR A 144 30.62 10.29 33.69
CA TYR A 144 31.26 11.50 33.17
C TYR A 144 30.91 11.62 31.67
N ILE A 145 30.40 12.78 31.26
CA ILE A 145 30.17 13.09 29.84
C ILE A 145 31.50 13.55 29.25
N GLN A 146 31.99 12.83 28.27
CA GLN A 146 33.27 13.13 27.63
C GLN A 146 33.06 14.18 26.52
N ASP A 147 32.18 13.92 25.62
CA ASP A 147 31.82 14.75 24.49
C ASP A 147 30.33 14.56 24.15
N THR A 148 29.81 15.50 23.40
CA THR A 148 28.40 15.48 23.00
C THR A 148 28.30 15.73 21.49
N TYR A 149 27.25 15.21 20.86
CA TYR A 149 26.93 15.48 19.46
C TYR A 149 25.51 15.99 19.34
N LEU A 150 25.33 16.94 18.46
CA LEU A 150 24.03 17.43 18.02
C LEU A 150 23.82 17.00 16.58
N ALA A 151 22.71 16.31 16.30
CA ALA A 151 22.27 16.02 14.95
C ALA A 151 20.87 16.61 14.73
N HIS A 152 20.64 17.11 13.51
CA HIS A 152 19.34 17.62 13.08
C HIS A 152 19.11 17.34 11.59
N LEU A 153 17.86 17.41 11.17
CA LEU A 153 17.44 17.23 9.78
C LEU A 153 17.84 18.43 8.94
N VAL A 154 18.08 18.19 7.65
CA VAL A 154 18.30 19.23 6.64
C VAL A 154 17.46 18.89 5.40
N PRO A 155 16.83 19.89 4.74
CA PRO A 155 16.11 19.68 3.49
C PRO A 155 17.11 19.61 2.32
N HIS A 156 17.76 18.46 2.15
CA HIS A 156 18.71 18.26 1.06
C HIS A 156 18.42 16.94 0.33
N PRO A 157 18.45 16.90 -1.01
CA PRO A 157 18.06 15.72 -1.78
C PRO A 157 18.95 14.49 -1.55
N GLU A 158 20.20 14.67 -1.13
CA GLU A 158 21.14 13.56 -0.92
C GLU A 158 21.44 13.28 0.55
N ILE A 159 21.32 14.28 1.43
CA ILE A 159 21.71 14.22 2.83
C ILE A 159 20.50 14.55 3.69
N ASN A 160 20.02 13.61 4.49
CA ASN A 160 18.83 13.80 5.33
C ASN A 160 19.12 14.51 6.65
N TRP A 161 20.38 14.56 7.10
CA TRP A 161 20.77 15.12 8.40
C TRP A 161 22.21 15.66 8.37
N THR A 162 22.49 16.52 9.33
CA THR A 162 23.85 16.94 9.65
C THR A 162 24.19 16.56 11.09
N ILE A 163 25.48 16.40 11.37
CA ILE A 163 26.02 16.08 12.69
C ILE A 163 27.06 17.13 13.04
N SER A 164 26.97 17.71 14.23
CA SER A 164 27.98 18.66 14.70
C SER A 164 29.35 17.97 14.90
N PRO A 165 30.45 18.72 14.88
CA PRO A 165 31.68 18.25 15.52
C PRO A 165 31.41 17.92 16.99
N PRO A 166 32.31 17.17 17.69
CA PRO A 166 32.17 16.94 19.10
C PRO A 166 32.15 18.26 19.87
N LEU A 167 31.12 18.45 20.69
CA LEU A 167 30.89 19.64 21.51
C LEU A 167 31.14 19.34 22.97
N SER A 168 31.58 20.36 23.73
CA SER A 168 31.52 20.27 25.17
C SER A 168 30.08 20.35 25.69
N LEU A 169 29.79 19.88 26.88
CA LEU A 169 28.45 19.97 27.45
C LEU A 169 27.99 21.42 27.63
N ASP A 170 28.90 22.33 27.93
CA ASP A 170 28.60 23.74 28.12
C ASP A 170 28.24 24.37 26.75
N ASP A 171 29.04 24.14 25.69
CA ASP A 171 28.75 24.62 24.34
C ASP A 171 27.41 24.12 23.82
N LEU A 172 27.06 22.85 24.10
CA LEU A 172 25.78 22.28 23.74
C LEU A 172 24.61 22.94 24.49
N SER A 173 24.79 23.21 25.79
CA SER A 173 23.76 23.79 26.65
C SER A 173 23.51 25.26 26.38
N ASP A 174 24.47 25.97 25.81
CA ASP A 174 24.37 27.39 25.48
C ASP A 174 23.76 27.64 24.08
N GLN A 175 23.55 26.59 23.27
CA GLN A 175 22.89 26.74 21.97
C GLN A 175 21.40 27.08 22.14
N ASP A 176 20.93 28.08 21.37
CA ASP A 176 19.52 28.41 21.27
C ASP A 176 18.81 27.36 20.40
N PHE A 177 18.04 26.52 21.09
CA PHE A 177 17.29 25.44 20.44
C PHE A 177 16.14 25.94 19.56
N LEU A 178 15.48 27.02 19.96
CA LEU A 178 14.34 27.54 19.19
C LEU A 178 14.79 28.19 17.89
N ASP A 179 15.89 28.93 17.92
CA ASP A 179 16.48 29.53 16.72
C ASP A 179 16.93 28.44 15.71
N LEU A 180 17.51 27.33 16.21
CA LEU A 180 17.88 26.18 15.37
C LEU A 180 16.64 25.60 14.67
N VAL A 181 15.58 25.35 15.44
CA VAL A 181 14.32 24.76 14.90
C VAL A 181 13.67 25.69 13.91
N ASP A 182 13.55 26.97 14.24
CA ASP A 182 12.96 27.97 13.33
C ASP A 182 13.76 28.10 12.02
N GLY A 183 15.09 27.99 12.09
CA GLY A 183 15.95 27.95 10.92
C GLY A 183 15.64 26.77 10.00
N ILE A 184 15.58 25.57 10.57
CA ILE A 184 15.29 24.33 9.86
C ILE A 184 13.86 24.37 9.25
N GLU A 185 12.86 24.78 10.02
CA GLU A 185 11.46 24.84 9.53
C GLU A 185 11.32 25.85 8.38
N ARG A 186 12.00 27.00 8.43
CA ARG A 186 12.01 27.97 7.30
C ARG A 186 12.66 27.39 6.03
N GLU A 187 13.69 26.57 6.17
CA GLU A 187 14.30 25.89 5.03
C GLU A 187 13.33 24.87 4.42
N TYR A 188 12.65 24.06 5.24
CA TYR A 188 11.61 23.14 4.78
C TYR A 188 10.42 23.86 4.12
N GLU A 189 9.95 24.98 4.68
CA GLU A 189 8.88 25.79 4.08
C GLU A 189 9.24 26.28 2.68
N ARG A 190 10.50 26.73 2.47
CA ARG A 190 10.99 27.15 1.15
C ARG A 190 11.04 25.98 0.16
N ASP A 191 11.49 24.83 0.61
CA ASP A 191 11.62 23.64 -0.23
C ASP A 191 10.24 23.12 -0.65
N VAL A 192 9.29 23.05 0.28
CA VAL A 192 7.89 22.69 0.03
C VAL A 192 7.20 23.72 -0.88
N ALA A 193 7.42 25.01 -0.67
CA ALA A 193 6.86 26.05 -1.54
C ALA A 193 7.34 25.93 -2.99
N ASN A 194 8.59 25.51 -3.20
CA ASN A 194 9.14 25.24 -4.53
C ASN A 194 8.57 23.96 -5.18
N GLN A 195 8.08 23.00 -4.38
CA GLN A 195 7.49 21.75 -4.83
C GLN A 195 5.95 21.82 -4.99
N ASN A 196 5.27 22.76 -4.32
CA ASN A 196 3.80 22.89 -4.29
C ASN A 196 3.22 23.66 -5.50
N VAL A 197 3.72 23.42 -6.72
CA VAL A 197 2.99 23.76 -7.94
C VAL A 197 2.55 22.47 -8.61
N ALA A 198 1.43 21.98 -8.22
CA ALA A 198 0.58 20.96 -8.83
C ALA A 198 0.35 19.71 -7.98
N ASP A 199 -0.93 19.42 -7.91
CA ASP A 199 -1.62 18.14 -7.89
C ASP A 199 -1.90 17.46 -6.55
N GLU A 200 -3.22 17.27 -6.37
CA GLU A 200 -3.88 16.32 -5.45
C GLU A 200 -3.56 14.84 -5.81
N THR A 201 -2.53 14.57 -6.63
CA THR A 201 -2.13 13.22 -7.03
C THR A 201 -1.42 12.50 -5.90
N ASP A 202 -1.76 11.23 -5.68
CA ASP A 202 -1.04 10.36 -4.74
C ASP A 202 0.37 10.09 -5.25
N ARG A 203 1.37 10.51 -4.46
CA ARG A 203 2.80 10.27 -4.72
C ARG A 203 3.21 8.96 -4.07
N VAL A 204 3.50 7.97 -4.89
CA VAL A 204 3.62 6.58 -4.48
C VAL A 204 5.07 6.11 -4.40
N LEU A 205 5.44 5.48 -3.27
CA LEU A 205 6.58 4.58 -3.18
C LEU A 205 6.09 3.14 -3.35
N LEU A 206 6.51 2.48 -4.43
CA LEU A 206 6.16 1.09 -4.69
C LEU A 206 7.15 0.15 -3.99
N VAL A 207 6.64 -0.89 -3.33
CA VAL A 207 7.43 -1.91 -2.64
C VAL A 207 7.17 -3.29 -3.24
N GLY A 208 8.19 -3.87 -3.86
CA GLY A 208 8.15 -5.21 -4.43
C GLY A 208 8.80 -6.26 -3.52
N VAL A 209 8.14 -7.39 -3.32
CA VAL A 209 8.67 -8.49 -2.48
C VAL A 209 8.81 -9.77 -3.31
N LYS A 210 10.04 -10.05 -3.74
CA LYS A 210 10.35 -11.24 -4.50
C LYS A 210 10.57 -12.45 -3.58
N THR A 211 9.75 -13.48 -3.72
CA THR A 211 9.94 -14.76 -3.04
C THR A 211 10.68 -15.78 -3.91
N ASP A 212 11.22 -16.84 -3.30
CA ASP A 212 11.93 -17.90 -4.05
C ASP A 212 10.99 -18.72 -4.96
N TYR A 213 9.68 -18.64 -4.74
CA TYR A 213 8.67 -19.34 -5.56
C TYR A 213 8.35 -18.60 -6.86
N VAL A 214 8.81 -17.35 -7.01
CA VAL A 214 8.52 -16.48 -8.16
C VAL A 214 9.78 -16.26 -8.98
N THR A 215 9.74 -16.56 -10.27
CA THR A 215 10.84 -16.27 -11.19
C THR A 215 11.09 -14.76 -11.28
N THR A 216 12.33 -14.38 -11.63
CA THR A 216 12.67 -12.94 -11.77
C THR A 216 11.82 -12.26 -12.83
N GLN A 217 11.58 -12.93 -13.95
CA GLN A 217 10.76 -12.39 -15.02
C GLN A 217 9.33 -12.16 -14.55
N ARG A 218 8.69 -13.17 -13.95
CA ARG A 218 7.31 -13.04 -13.41
C ARG A 218 7.20 -11.93 -12.35
N PHE A 219 8.22 -11.75 -11.52
CA PHE A 219 8.28 -10.66 -10.54
C PHE A 219 8.34 -9.30 -11.21
N ASN A 220 9.20 -9.14 -12.23
CA ASN A 220 9.31 -7.88 -12.97
C ASN A 220 8.03 -7.55 -13.72
N ASP A 221 7.43 -8.54 -14.41
CA ASP A 221 6.13 -8.38 -15.09
C ASP A 221 5.04 -7.92 -14.10
N GLY A 222 5.02 -8.49 -12.87
CA GLY A 222 4.12 -8.09 -11.79
C GLY A 222 4.34 -6.66 -11.30
N LEU A 223 5.62 -6.22 -11.22
CA LEU A 223 5.96 -4.84 -10.87
C LEU A 223 5.53 -3.84 -11.95
N GLU A 224 5.71 -4.18 -13.22
CA GLU A 224 5.22 -3.33 -14.32
C GLU A 224 3.69 -3.23 -14.31
N GLU A 225 3.01 -4.33 -13.99
CA GLU A 225 1.55 -4.34 -13.88
C GLU A 225 1.06 -3.45 -12.74
N ILE A 226 1.65 -3.56 -11.52
CA ILE A 226 1.22 -2.72 -10.39
C ILE A 226 1.54 -1.24 -10.62
N VAL A 227 2.61 -0.87 -11.31
CA VAL A 227 2.88 0.51 -11.74
C VAL A 227 1.73 1.02 -12.59
N LYS A 228 1.29 0.25 -13.59
CA LYS A 228 0.14 0.62 -14.45
C LYS A 228 -1.17 0.69 -13.67
N LEU A 229 -1.38 -0.19 -12.67
CA LEU A 229 -2.54 -0.13 -11.78
C LEU A 229 -2.55 1.16 -10.96
N VAL A 230 -1.43 1.53 -10.34
CA VAL A 230 -1.30 2.79 -9.59
C VAL A 230 -1.58 4.01 -10.48
N GLN A 231 -1.00 4.05 -11.68
CA GLN A 231 -1.26 5.13 -12.64
C GLN A 231 -2.74 5.18 -13.06
N THR A 232 -3.36 4.02 -13.26
CA THR A 232 -4.80 3.94 -13.60
C THR A 232 -5.69 4.42 -12.45
N ALA A 233 -5.26 4.21 -11.19
CA ALA A 233 -5.92 4.74 -10.00
C ALA A 233 -5.75 6.27 -9.82
N GLY A 234 -4.84 6.89 -10.58
CA GLY A 234 -4.54 8.33 -10.50
C GLY A 234 -3.31 8.66 -9.65
N GLY A 235 -2.54 7.65 -9.23
CA GLY A 235 -1.30 7.83 -8.49
C GLY A 235 -0.07 7.92 -9.39
N GLU A 236 0.99 8.56 -8.91
CA GLU A 236 2.29 8.64 -9.56
C GLU A 236 3.33 7.82 -8.80
N VAL A 237 3.95 6.83 -9.45
CA VAL A 237 5.03 6.03 -8.85
C VAL A 237 6.36 6.79 -8.98
N LEU A 238 6.83 7.35 -7.87
CA LEU A 238 8.08 8.12 -7.82
C LEU A 238 9.31 7.22 -7.74
N GLN A 239 9.22 6.13 -7.00
CA GLN A 239 10.32 5.18 -6.80
C GLN A 239 9.81 3.78 -6.52
N THR A 240 10.60 2.77 -6.87
CA THR A 240 10.35 1.36 -6.54
C THR A 240 11.47 0.82 -5.67
N VAL A 241 11.11 0.24 -4.53
CA VAL A 241 12.02 -0.45 -3.61
C VAL A 241 11.73 -1.95 -3.65
N GLN A 242 12.76 -2.78 -3.73
CA GLN A 242 12.60 -4.22 -3.84
C GLN A 242 13.30 -4.95 -2.70
N GLN A 243 12.72 -6.08 -2.27
CA GLN A 243 13.37 -6.99 -1.34
C GLN A 243 13.21 -8.44 -1.81
N LYS A 244 14.33 -9.19 -1.86
CA LYS A 244 14.30 -10.63 -2.04
C LYS A 244 14.23 -11.32 -0.67
N ARG A 245 13.28 -12.24 -0.50
CA ARG A 245 13.13 -13.08 0.70
C ARG A 245 12.69 -14.48 0.32
N SER A 246 13.15 -15.49 1.06
CA SER A 246 12.65 -16.87 0.87
C SER A 246 11.15 -16.96 1.21
N LYS A 247 10.73 -16.31 2.30
CA LYS A 247 9.32 -16.20 2.72
C LYS A 247 9.02 -14.78 3.20
N PRO A 248 7.80 -14.27 2.99
CA PRO A 248 7.38 -13.00 3.57
C PRO A 248 7.49 -13.03 5.10
N HIS A 249 7.85 -11.90 5.71
CA HIS A 249 7.88 -11.80 7.15
C HIS A 249 6.43 -11.83 7.71
N PRO A 250 6.15 -12.66 8.74
CA PRO A 250 4.76 -12.86 9.20
C PRO A 250 4.04 -11.59 9.63
N GLN A 251 4.76 -10.63 10.24
CA GLN A 251 4.17 -9.42 10.80
C GLN A 251 4.23 -8.20 9.87
N THR A 252 5.16 -8.16 8.90
CA THR A 252 5.46 -6.95 8.12
C THR A 252 5.81 -7.21 6.65
N VAL A 253 5.75 -8.47 6.21
CA VAL A 253 6.12 -8.91 4.85
C VAL A 253 7.60 -8.72 4.55
N VAL A 254 8.16 -7.55 4.84
CA VAL A 254 9.57 -7.18 4.70
C VAL A 254 10.31 -7.22 6.05
N GLY A 255 11.65 -7.24 6.03
CA GLY A 255 12.45 -7.20 7.25
C GLY A 255 12.52 -5.80 7.87
N GLU A 256 12.87 -5.72 9.16
CA GLU A 256 12.91 -4.46 9.92
C GLU A 256 13.83 -3.40 9.28
N GLY A 257 15.05 -3.76 8.87
CA GLY A 257 15.94 -2.82 8.17
C GLY A 257 15.35 -2.32 6.84
N LYS A 258 14.57 -3.14 6.12
CA LYS A 258 13.89 -2.71 4.90
C LYS A 258 12.73 -1.75 5.20
N ILE A 259 12.04 -1.89 6.34
CA ILE A 259 11.01 -0.94 6.78
C ILE A 259 11.62 0.44 7.01
N GLN A 260 12.78 0.50 7.65
CA GLN A 260 13.51 1.75 7.87
C GLN A 260 13.94 2.39 6.53
N GLU A 261 14.47 1.58 5.60
CA GLU A 261 14.82 2.04 4.25
C GLU A 261 13.59 2.58 3.50
N ILE A 262 12.45 1.89 3.55
CA ILE A 262 11.19 2.33 2.95
C ILE A 262 10.73 3.67 3.56
N ALA A 263 10.76 3.79 4.88
CA ALA A 263 10.36 5.01 5.58
C ALA A 263 11.24 6.21 5.20
N LEU A 264 12.55 6.03 5.14
CA LEU A 264 13.51 7.06 4.71
C LEU A 264 13.33 7.41 3.23
N ALA A 265 13.20 6.41 2.36
CA ALA A 265 12.99 6.63 0.93
C ALA A 265 11.69 7.42 0.68
N ALA A 266 10.59 7.03 1.34
CA ALA A 266 9.31 7.71 1.22
C ALA A 266 9.39 9.18 1.69
N GLN A 267 10.08 9.45 2.79
CA GLN A 267 10.30 10.80 3.29
C GLN A 267 11.13 11.65 2.31
N LYS A 268 12.22 11.07 1.78
CA LYS A 268 13.12 11.74 0.83
C LYS A 268 12.43 12.18 -0.45
N ILE A 269 11.60 11.30 -1.04
CA ILE A 269 10.87 11.59 -2.28
C ILE A 269 9.55 12.32 -2.04
N GLY A 270 9.16 12.54 -0.78
CA GLY A 270 7.89 13.14 -0.41
C GLY A 270 6.68 12.28 -0.76
N ALA A 271 6.80 10.95 -0.72
CA ALA A 271 5.68 10.06 -0.96
C ALA A 271 4.63 10.18 0.16
N ASN A 272 3.35 10.21 -0.21
CA ASN A 272 2.22 10.23 0.71
C ASN A 272 1.51 8.88 0.81
N LEU A 273 1.87 7.93 -0.05
CA LEU A 273 1.28 6.60 -0.14
C LEU A 273 2.37 5.55 -0.42
N ILE A 274 2.29 4.40 0.26
CA ILE A 274 3.13 3.24 -0.01
C ILE A 274 2.27 2.12 -0.55
N VAL A 275 2.65 1.56 -1.69
CA VAL A 275 1.94 0.46 -2.34
C VAL A 275 2.80 -0.79 -2.31
N PHE A 276 2.27 -1.90 -1.80
CA PHE A 276 2.89 -3.22 -1.88
C PHE A 276 2.36 -4.01 -3.07
N ASP A 277 3.25 -4.70 -3.78
CA ASP A 277 2.92 -5.55 -4.94
C ASP A 277 2.17 -6.83 -4.57
N CYS A 278 2.11 -7.16 -3.29
CA CYS A 278 1.46 -8.35 -2.74
C CYS A 278 0.30 -7.99 -1.81
N ASN A 279 -0.58 -8.95 -1.54
CA ASN A 279 -1.68 -8.78 -0.60
C ASN A 279 -1.16 -8.74 0.84
N LEU A 280 -1.67 -7.81 1.62
CA LEU A 280 -1.35 -7.65 3.04
C LEU A 280 -2.49 -8.14 3.92
N SER A 281 -2.16 -8.87 4.98
CA SER A 281 -3.14 -9.11 6.04
C SER A 281 -3.44 -7.79 6.79
N PRO A 282 -4.61 -7.67 7.44
CA PRO A 282 -4.96 -6.47 8.22
C PRO A 282 -3.94 -6.12 9.30
N SER A 283 -3.28 -7.13 9.90
CA SER A 283 -2.22 -6.94 10.88
C SER A 283 -0.91 -6.46 10.27
N GLN A 284 -0.53 -7.00 9.11
CA GLN A 284 0.67 -6.56 8.38
C GLN A 284 0.55 -5.11 7.93
N GLY A 285 -0.56 -4.72 7.33
CA GLY A 285 -0.80 -3.32 6.92
C GLY A 285 -0.68 -2.36 8.11
N ARG A 286 -1.33 -2.68 9.25
CA ARG A 286 -1.23 -1.86 10.47
C ARG A 286 0.18 -1.76 11.04
N ASN A 287 0.90 -2.90 11.09
CA ASN A 287 2.26 -2.89 11.60
C ASN A 287 3.19 -2.04 10.73
N LEU A 288 3.04 -2.11 9.42
CA LEU A 288 3.78 -1.29 8.46
C LEU A 288 3.42 0.20 8.63
N GLU A 289 2.13 0.56 8.63
CA GLU A 289 1.68 1.95 8.85
C GLU A 289 2.19 2.50 10.19
N THR A 290 2.18 1.67 11.25
CA THR A 290 2.66 2.08 12.58
C THR A 290 4.15 2.38 12.59
N GLN A 291 4.95 1.60 11.84
CA GLN A 291 6.40 1.76 11.81
C GLN A 291 6.87 2.82 10.81
N ILE A 292 6.17 2.97 9.70
CA ILE A 292 6.54 3.89 8.61
C ILE A 292 5.91 5.27 8.82
N GLY A 293 4.69 5.34 9.37
CA GLY A 293 3.96 6.59 9.59
C GLY A 293 3.22 7.13 8.36
N ILE A 294 3.25 6.42 7.23
CA ILE A 294 2.57 6.75 5.97
C ILE A 294 1.52 5.67 5.71
N ARG A 295 0.44 6.04 5.03
CA ARG A 295 -0.60 5.09 4.61
C ARG A 295 0.01 4.00 3.74
N VAL A 296 -0.34 2.74 4.05
CA VAL A 296 0.11 1.56 3.32
C VAL A 296 -1.12 0.88 2.72
N VAL A 297 -1.08 0.66 1.43
CA VAL A 297 -2.09 -0.07 0.66
C VAL A 297 -1.46 -1.26 -0.04
N ASP A 298 -2.25 -2.23 -0.37
CA ASP A 298 -1.83 -3.39 -1.14
C ASP A 298 -2.45 -3.43 -2.53
N ARG A 299 -2.04 -4.39 -3.34
CA ARG A 299 -2.56 -4.60 -4.70
C ARG A 299 -4.09 -4.66 -4.74
N THR A 300 -4.73 -5.32 -3.77
CA THR A 300 -6.19 -5.46 -3.72
C THR A 300 -6.88 -4.10 -3.53
N GLU A 301 -6.35 -3.25 -2.64
CA GLU A 301 -6.92 -1.93 -2.38
C GLU A 301 -6.81 -1.03 -3.61
N VAL A 302 -5.66 -1.04 -4.32
CA VAL A 302 -5.48 -0.30 -5.58
C VAL A 302 -6.50 -0.72 -6.65
N ILE A 303 -6.75 -2.03 -6.80
CA ILE A 303 -7.72 -2.53 -7.76
C ILE A 303 -9.15 -2.12 -7.38
N LEU A 304 -9.50 -2.20 -6.09
CA LEU A 304 -10.80 -1.75 -5.58
C LEU A 304 -11.03 -0.26 -5.82
N ASP A 305 -10.00 0.56 -5.70
CA ASP A 305 -10.08 2.00 -5.97
C ASP A 305 -10.31 2.27 -7.47
N ILE A 306 -9.63 1.55 -8.37
CA ILE A 306 -9.89 1.61 -9.81
C ILE A 306 -11.35 1.25 -10.12
N PHE A 307 -11.86 0.20 -9.48
CA PHE A 307 -13.24 -0.25 -9.70
C PHE A 307 -14.26 0.75 -9.19
N ALA A 308 -14.01 1.39 -8.05
CA ALA A 308 -14.88 2.44 -7.52
C ALA A 308 -14.98 3.63 -8.48
N GLN A 309 -13.89 3.97 -9.15
CA GLN A 309 -13.86 5.04 -10.15
C GLN A 309 -14.56 4.63 -11.46
N ARG A 310 -14.52 3.33 -11.83
CA ARG A 310 -15.01 2.85 -13.15
C ARG A 310 -16.44 2.33 -13.12
N ALA A 311 -16.99 1.96 -11.97
CA ALA A 311 -18.36 1.46 -11.84
C ALA A 311 -19.37 2.55 -12.25
N GLN A 312 -20.07 2.34 -13.35
CA GLN A 312 -21.08 3.26 -13.87
C GLN A 312 -22.48 2.76 -13.59
N SER A 313 -22.73 1.45 -13.73
CA SER A 313 -24.02 0.85 -13.44
C SER A 313 -24.35 0.85 -11.95
N GLY A 314 -25.64 0.95 -11.63
CA GLY A 314 -26.09 0.84 -10.24
C GLY A 314 -25.70 -0.51 -9.61
N ALA A 315 -25.71 -1.59 -10.39
CA ALA A 315 -25.29 -2.92 -9.95
C ALA A 315 -23.79 -2.99 -9.68
N GLY A 316 -22.96 -2.47 -10.61
CA GLY A 316 -21.51 -2.40 -10.44
C GLY A 316 -21.11 -1.59 -9.20
N LYS A 317 -21.73 -0.43 -8.98
CA LYS A 317 -21.48 0.41 -7.80
C LYS A 317 -21.79 -0.32 -6.49
N LEU A 318 -22.91 -1.03 -6.41
CA LEU A 318 -23.29 -1.80 -5.22
C LEU A 318 -22.30 -2.94 -4.95
N GLN A 319 -21.84 -3.65 -5.98
CA GLN A 319 -20.88 -4.74 -5.84
C GLN A 319 -19.50 -4.24 -5.41
N VAL A 320 -19.02 -3.15 -6.01
CA VAL A 320 -17.74 -2.54 -5.63
C VAL A 320 -17.79 -1.99 -4.20
N GLU A 321 -18.89 -1.29 -3.82
CA GLU A 321 -19.07 -0.80 -2.45
C GLU A 321 -19.06 -1.97 -1.45
N LEU A 322 -19.76 -3.07 -1.77
CA LEU A 322 -19.75 -4.27 -0.95
C LEU A 322 -18.32 -4.82 -0.76
N ALA A 323 -17.59 -5.03 -1.85
CA ALA A 323 -16.22 -5.55 -1.81
C ALA A 323 -15.27 -4.62 -1.03
N GLN A 324 -15.36 -3.31 -1.22
CA GLN A 324 -14.58 -2.33 -0.46
C GLN A 324 -14.87 -2.42 1.04
N LEU A 325 -16.14 -2.48 1.44
CA LEU A 325 -16.51 -2.56 2.85
C LEU A 325 -16.09 -3.89 3.49
N GLU A 326 -16.24 -5.01 2.79
CA GLU A 326 -15.79 -6.32 3.27
C GLU A 326 -14.26 -6.38 3.42
N TYR A 327 -13.52 -5.79 2.48
CA TYR A 327 -12.07 -5.68 2.53
C TYR A 327 -11.58 -4.75 3.64
N MET A 328 -12.26 -3.61 3.86
CA MET A 328 -11.88 -2.62 4.86
C MET A 328 -12.28 -3.01 6.28
N MET A 329 -13.39 -3.75 6.45
CA MET A 329 -13.93 -4.08 7.78
C MET A 329 -12.92 -4.74 8.74
N PRO A 330 -12.12 -5.76 8.34
CA PRO A 330 -11.09 -6.34 9.20
C PRO A 330 -9.95 -5.36 9.52
N ARG A 331 -9.70 -4.38 8.63
CA ARG A 331 -8.66 -3.36 8.75
C ARG A 331 -9.02 -2.23 9.72
N LEU A 332 -10.31 -2.00 9.94
CA LEU A 332 -10.81 -1.04 10.94
C LEU A 332 -10.58 -1.51 12.37
N SER A 333 -10.48 -2.81 12.61
CA SER A 333 -10.26 -3.42 13.93
C SER A 333 -8.85 -3.16 14.45
N GLY A 334 -8.52 -1.99 14.91
CA GLY A 334 -7.20 -1.65 15.47
C GLY A 334 -6.82 -0.17 15.41
N ARG A 335 -7.46 0.61 14.54
CA ARG A 335 -7.32 2.08 14.55
C ARG A 335 -7.84 2.71 15.85
N GLY A 336 -8.68 2.00 16.61
CA GLY A 336 -9.21 2.48 17.87
C GLY A 336 -8.36 2.26 19.10
N GLN A 337 -7.38 1.37 19.07
CA GLN A 337 -6.46 1.24 20.21
C GLN A 337 -5.55 2.47 20.39
N ALA A 338 -5.20 3.16 19.31
CA ALA A 338 -4.47 4.42 19.39
C ALA A 338 -5.35 5.57 19.93
N MET A 339 -6.66 5.55 19.62
CA MET A 339 -7.63 6.54 20.13
C MET A 339 -8.14 6.22 21.56
N SER A 340 -8.24 4.94 21.95
CA SER A 340 -8.77 4.54 23.26
C SER A 340 -7.75 4.62 24.39
N ARG A 341 -6.45 4.65 24.08
CA ARG A 341 -5.40 4.87 25.09
C ARG A 341 -5.40 6.27 25.70
N GLN A 342 -6.15 7.21 25.14
CA GLN A 342 -6.29 8.57 25.68
C GLN A 342 -7.35 8.71 26.79
N GLY A 343 -8.05 7.65 27.21
CA GLY A 343 -9.09 7.83 28.20
C GLY A 343 -9.74 6.57 28.74
N GLY A 344 -9.00 5.64 29.37
CA GLY A 344 -9.67 4.52 30.02
C GLY A 344 -8.81 3.77 31.02
N GLY A 345 -9.11 3.91 32.31
CA GLY A 345 -8.67 3.00 33.37
C GLY A 345 -9.37 1.63 33.25
N ILE A 346 -8.82 0.60 33.94
CA ILE A 346 -9.39 -0.74 34.04
C ILE A 346 -10.85 -0.65 34.52
N GLY A 347 -11.80 -1.04 33.67
CA GLY A 347 -13.24 -1.13 34.02
C GLY A 347 -14.15 -0.07 33.41
N THR A 348 -13.65 0.94 32.70
CA THR A 348 -14.49 1.93 32.00
C THR A 348 -14.32 1.79 30.49
N ARG A 349 -15.40 1.44 29.79
CA ARG A 349 -15.47 1.54 28.32
C ARG A 349 -15.30 2.99 27.94
N GLY A 350 -14.14 3.34 27.39
CA GLY A 350 -13.87 4.70 26.92
C GLY A 350 -14.74 5.10 25.73
N PRO A 351 -15.04 6.39 25.53
CA PRO A 351 -15.85 6.88 24.42
C PRO A 351 -15.30 6.51 23.02
N GLY A 352 -14.00 6.17 22.91
CA GLY A 352 -13.39 5.71 21.68
C GLY A 352 -13.75 4.27 21.29
N GLU A 353 -13.88 3.34 22.25
CA GLU A 353 -14.33 1.96 21.98
C GLU A 353 -15.78 1.92 21.51
N THR A 354 -16.65 2.71 22.13
CA THR A 354 -18.05 2.81 21.73
C THR A 354 -18.20 3.41 20.33
N LYS A 355 -17.37 4.36 19.95
CA LYS A 355 -17.41 4.99 18.61
C LYS A 355 -17.03 3.99 17.54
N LEU A 356 -15.92 3.26 17.71
CA LEU A 356 -15.48 2.22 16.77
C LEU A 356 -16.45 1.04 16.69
N GLU A 357 -17.00 0.61 17.82
CA GLU A 357 -17.99 -0.46 17.82
C GLU A 357 -19.27 -0.01 17.11
N THR A 358 -19.65 1.25 17.26
CA THR A 358 -20.79 1.85 16.56
C THR A 358 -20.50 1.95 15.05
N GLU A 359 -19.32 2.43 14.64
CA GLU A 359 -18.90 2.47 13.24
C GLU A 359 -18.87 1.06 12.63
N ARG A 360 -18.27 0.09 13.32
CA ARG A 360 -18.24 -1.31 12.88
C ARG A 360 -19.65 -1.88 12.70
N ARG A 361 -20.57 -1.63 13.64
CA ARG A 361 -21.97 -2.06 13.53
C ARG A 361 -22.68 -1.40 12.34
N THR A 362 -22.40 -0.13 12.09
CA THR A 362 -22.97 0.61 10.95
C THR A 362 -22.49 0.00 9.63
N ILE A 363 -21.19 -0.26 9.51
CA ILE A 363 -20.59 -0.90 8.33
C ILE A 363 -21.16 -2.32 8.16
N GLN A 364 -21.26 -3.12 9.24
CA GLN A 364 -21.82 -4.46 9.17
C GLN A 364 -23.28 -4.46 8.69
N LYS A 365 -24.09 -3.51 9.16
CA LYS A 365 -25.46 -3.33 8.67
C LYS A 365 -25.47 -2.94 7.19
N ARG A 366 -24.56 -2.09 6.76
CA ARG A 366 -24.44 -1.67 5.36
C ARG A 366 -24.06 -2.86 4.47
N ILE A 367 -23.07 -3.66 4.88
CA ILE A 367 -22.68 -4.90 4.19
C ILE A 367 -23.89 -5.83 4.04
N SER A 368 -24.61 -6.11 5.13
CA SER A 368 -25.77 -7.01 5.09
C SER A 368 -26.87 -6.51 4.14
N ARG A 369 -27.10 -5.20 4.10
CA ARG A 369 -28.06 -4.60 3.18
C ARG A 369 -27.60 -4.70 1.72
N LEU A 370 -26.32 -4.36 1.46
CA LEU A 370 -25.74 -4.48 0.11
C LEU A 370 -25.77 -5.92 -0.41
N GLN A 371 -25.48 -6.91 0.44
CA GLN A 371 -25.59 -8.33 0.09
C GLN A 371 -27.02 -8.71 -0.32
N GLN A 372 -28.04 -8.20 0.39
CA GLN A 372 -29.43 -8.41 0.02
C GLN A 372 -29.78 -7.76 -1.33
N ASP A 373 -29.34 -6.51 -1.54
CA ASP A 373 -29.58 -5.77 -2.78
C ASP A 373 -28.91 -6.49 -3.97
N VAL A 374 -27.65 -6.94 -3.82
CA VAL A 374 -26.92 -7.72 -4.83
C VAL A 374 -27.65 -9.04 -5.13
N ASN A 375 -28.08 -9.79 -4.13
CA ASN A 375 -28.82 -11.04 -4.32
C ASN A 375 -30.17 -10.82 -5.05
N GLN A 376 -30.88 -9.73 -4.77
CA GLN A 376 -32.12 -9.37 -5.48
C GLN A 376 -31.83 -9.04 -6.95
N LEU A 377 -30.76 -8.31 -7.24
CA LEU A 377 -30.33 -8.01 -8.61
C LEU A 377 -29.98 -9.28 -9.38
N GLN A 378 -29.27 -10.22 -8.75
CA GLN A 378 -28.95 -11.52 -9.36
C GLN A 378 -30.22 -12.33 -9.66
N ALA A 379 -31.15 -12.42 -8.72
CA ALA A 379 -32.42 -13.08 -8.93
C ALA A 379 -33.27 -12.44 -10.03
N HIS A 380 -33.19 -11.12 -10.18
CA HIS A 380 -33.86 -10.41 -11.28
C HIS A 380 -33.20 -10.71 -12.63
N ARG A 381 -31.89 -10.67 -12.72
CA ARG A 381 -31.11 -11.03 -13.93
C ARG A 381 -31.40 -12.46 -14.34
N SER A 382 -31.38 -13.42 -13.41
CA SER A 382 -31.70 -14.83 -13.69
C SER A 382 -33.10 -15.02 -14.27
N ARG A 383 -34.10 -14.26 -13.80
CA ARG A 383 -35.47 -14.29 -14.36
C ARG A 383 -35.54 -13.71 -15.78
N LEU A 384 -34.90 -12.57 -16.02
CA LEU A 384 -34.82 -11.99 -17.37
C LEU A 384 -34.11 -12.92 -18.35
N ARG A 385 -33.15 -13.66 -17.87
CA ARG A 385 -32.40 -14.65 -18.62
C ARG A 385 -33.26 -15.84 -19.06
N LEU A 386 -34.01 -16.45 -18.15
CA LEU A 386 -34.96 -17.52 -18.49
C LEU A 386 -35.93 -17.07 -19.59
N GLN A 387 -36.32 -15.79 -19.58
CA GLN A 387 -37.11 -15.21 -20.68
C GLN A 387 -36.33 -15.05 -21.99
N ARG A 388 -35.00 -14.79 -21.95
CA ARG A 388 -34.16 -14.67 -23.16
C ARG A 388 -33.82 -16.01 -23.79
N GLN A 389 -33.70 -17.10 -23.01
CA GLN A 389 -33.49 -18.46 -23.54
C GLN A 389 -34.61 -18.93 -24.47
N HIS A 390 -35.76 -18.25 -24.46
CA HIS A 390 -36.85 -18.45 -25.43
C HIS A 390 -36.66 -17.64 -26.74
N HIS A 391 -35.59 -16.80 -26.83
CA HIS A 391 -35.25 -16.07 -28.06
C HIS A 391 -33.93 -16.62 -28.59
N ASP A 392 -33.97 -17.34 -29.72
CA ASP A 392 -32.88 -18.07 -30.40
C ASP A 392 -31.67 -17.21 -30.86
N VAL A 393 -31.26 -16.20 -30.10
CA VAL A 393 -30.10 -15.35 -30.45
C VAL A 393 -28.88 -15.78 -29.61
N PRO A 394 -27.89 -16.44 -30.22
CA PRO A 394 -26.68 -16.88 -29.52
C PRO A 394 -25.87 -15.72 -28.95
N SER A 395 -25.19 -16.00 -27.84
CA SER A 395 -24.35 -15.05 -27.11
C SER A 395 -22.89 -15.48 -27.12
N VAL A 396 -21.98 -14.51 -27.31
CA VAL A 396 -20.53 -14.71 -27.30
C VAL A 396 -19.91 -13.69 -26.35
N ALA A 397 -19.10 -14.15 -25.40
CA ALA A 397 -18.38 -13.27 -24.49
C ALA A 397 -16.91 -13.10 -24.90
N LEU A 398 -16.42 -11.85 -24.85
CA LEU A 398 -15.01 -11.51 -25.00
C LEU A 398 -14.31 -11.66 -23.66
N VAL A 399 -13.38 -12.59 -23.54
CA VAL A 399 -12.56 -12.78 -22.35
C VAL A 399 -11.09 -12.54 -22.70
N GLY A 400 -10.29 -12.15 -21.72
CA GLY A 400 -8.87 -11.92 -21.93
C GLY A 400 -8.28 -11.00 -20.89
N TYR A 401 -6.96 -10.92 -20.89
CA TYR A 401 -6.23 -10.09 -19.94
C TYR A 401 -6.60 -8.59 -20.06
N THR A 402 -6.33 -7.80 -19.01
CA THR A 402 -6.47 -6.34 -19.11
C THR A 402 -5.63 -5.79 -20.26
N ASN A 403 -6.15 -4.81 -20.96
CA ASN A 403 -5.51 -4.18 -22.13
C ASN A 403 -5.25 -5.10 -23.34
N ALA A 404 -5.89 -6.28 -23.42
CA ALA A 404 -5.80 -7.15 -24.62
C ALA A 404 -6.53 -6.56 -25.83
N GLY A 405 -7.34 -5.51 -25.66
CA GLY A 405 -8.07 -4.82 -26.73
C GLY A 405 -9.51 -5.31 -26.90
N LYS A 406 -10.16 -5.85 -25.86
CA LYS A 406 -11.54 -6.37 -25.90
C LYS A 406 -12.56 -5.29 -26.31
N SER A 407 -12.56 -4.16 -25.64
CA SER A 407 -13.46 -3.03 -25.92
C SER A 407 -13.18 -2.43 -27.30
N THR A 408 -11.91 -2.37 -27.72
CA THR A 408 -11.53 -1.97 -29.08
C THR A 408 -12.11 -2.91 -30.11
N LEU A 409 -12.00 -4.23 -29.89
CA LEU A 409 -12.54 -5.23 -30.79
C LEU A 409 -14.06 -5.14 -30.88
N LEU A 410 -14.76 -5.00 -29.72
CA LEU A 410 -16.22 -4.82 -29.73
C LEU A 410 -16.62 -3.61 -30.58
N ASN A 411 -15.99 -2.45 -30.36
CA ASN A 411 -16.29 -1.22 -31.11
C ASN A 411 -16.05 -1.39 -32.61
N THR A 412 -14.92 -2.00 -32.97
CA THR A 412 -14.54 -2.17 -34.36
C THR A 412 -15.49 -3.13 -35.10
N LEU A 413 -15.94 -4.21 -34.43
CA LEU A 413 -16.87 -5.18 -35.02
C LEU A 413 -18.30 -4.67 -35.10
N THR A 414 -18.74 -3.83 -34.16
CA THR A 414 -20.13 -3.38 -34.05
C THR A 414 -20.36 -1.94 -34.55
N ASN A 415 -19.31 -1.26 -35.02
CA ASN A 415 -19.31 0.16 -35.39
C ASN A 415 -19.93 1.06 -34.29
N SER A 416 -19.64 0.76 -33.02
CA SER A 416 -20.14 1.49 -31.88
C SER A 416 -19.02 2.31 -31.22
N GLU A 417 -19.40 3.37 -30.50
CA GLU A 417 -18.47 4.19 -29.71
C GLU A 417 -18.59 3.80 -28.24
N VAL A 418 -17.86 2.77 -27.80
CA VAL A 418 -17.64 2.50 -26.37
C VAL A 418 -16.32 3.16 -25.96
N TYR A 419 -16.25 3.66 -24.73
CA TYR A 419 -15.04 4.29 -24.22
C TYR A 419 -13.83 3.33 -24.31
N ILE A 420 -12.79 3.77 -25.01
CA ILE A 420 -11.52 3.08 -25.16
C ILE A 420 -10.45 3.91 -24.46
N ALA A 421 -9.74 3.31 -23.51
CA ALA A 421 -8.57 3.91 -22.90
C ALA A 421 -7.44 2.89 -22.83
N ASP A 422 -6.22 3.35 -23.01
CA ASP A 422 -5.00 2.53 -22.77
C ASP A 422 -4.71 2.46 -21.28
N GLN A 423 -5.70 2.02 -20.53
CA GLN A 423 -5.71 1.89 -19.07
C GLN A 423 -6.22 0.51 -18.67
N LEU A 424 -5.72 0.00 -17.54
CA LEU A 424 -6.20 -1.27 -17.00
C LEU A 424 -7.65 -1.12 -16.52
N PHE A 425 -8.48 -2.15 -16.72
CA PHE A 425 -9.90 -2.14 -16.35
C PHE A 425 -10.72 -0.99 -16.96
N ALA A 426 -10.46 -0.67 -18.24
CA ALA A 426 -11.26 0.34 -18.95
C ALA A 426 -12.76 0.00 -18.97
N THR A 427 -13.11 -1.28 -19.00
CA THR A 427 -14.49 -1.81 -18.92
C THR A 427 -14.65 -2.56 -17.59
N LEU A 428 -15.57 -2.12 -16.74
CA LEU A 428 -15.99 -2.83 -15.54
C LEU A 428 -17.40 -3.41 -15.69
N ASP A 429 -18.33 -2.64 -16.24
CA ASP A 429 -19.69 -3.09 -16.53
C ASP A 429 -19.75 -3.80 -17.89
N PRO A 430 -20.31 -5.02 -17.96
CA PRO A 430 -20.44 -5.73 -19.24
C PRO A 430 -21.25 -4.93 -20.25
N THR A 431 -20.75 -4.85 -21.47
CA THR A 431 -21.41 -4.15 -22.57
C THR A 431 -21.75 -5.11 -23.69
N THR A 432 -23.05 -5.33 -23.92
CA THR A 432 -23.55 -6.24 -24.97
C THR A 432 -23.99 -5.47 -26.20
N ARG A 433 -23.60 -5.94 -27.39
CA ARG A 433 -23.97 -5.40 -28.69
C ARG A 433 -24.42 -6.51 -29.64
N ARG A 434 -25.29 -6.14 -30.56
CA ARG A 434 -25.68 -7.03 -31.65
C ARG A 434 -24.61 -7.05 -32.73
N PHE A 435 -24.27 -8.23 -33.18
CA PHE A 435 -23.26 -8.46 -34.22
C PHE A 435 -23.75 -9.51 -35.22
N GLN A 436 -23.37 -9.38 -36.49
CA GLN A 436 -23.78 -10.32 -37.55
C GLN A 436 -22.59 -11.18 -37.97
N VAL A 437 -22.80 -12.48 -38.02
CA VAL A 437 -21.81 -13.46 -38.48
C VAL A 437 -22.39 -14.30 -39.61
N PRO A 438 -21.57 -14.82 -40.56
CA PRO A 438 -22.05 -15.74 -41.59
C PRO A 438 -22.58 -17.04 -40.94
N ALA A 439 -23.75 -17.48 -41.37
CA ALA A 439 -24.26 -18.80 -41.02
C ALA A 439 -23.52 -19.86 -41.83
N SER A 440 -23.00 -20.91 -41.19
CA SER A 440 -22.08 -21.87 -41.83
C SER A 440 -22.67 -22.66 -42.98
N ASN A 441 -24.00 -22.75 -43.15
CA ASN A 441 -24.65 -23.64 -44.12
C ASN A 441 -25.43 -22.95 -45.22
N THR A 442 -25.74 -21.65 -45.13
CA THR A 442 -26.65 -20.98 -46.09
C THR A 442 -26.09 -19.72 -46.72
N GLY A 443 -24.95 -19.22 -46.25
CA GLY A 443 -24.44 -17.91 -46.66
C GLY A 443 -25.23 -16.72 -46.09
N ASP A 444 -26.31 -16.98 -45.35
CA ASP A 444 -27.11 -15.97 -44.68
C ASP A 444 -26.36 -15.38 -43.49
N LEU A 445 -26.75 -14.19 -43.05
CA LEU A 445 -26.21 -13.55 -41.85
C LEU A 445 -27.06 -13.94 -40.63
N ARG A 446 -26.42 -14.54 -39.61
CA ARG A 446 -27.01 -14.82 -38.31
C ARG A 446 -26.67 -13.70 -37.33
N GLN A 447 -27.67 -13.20 -36.62
CA GLN A 447 -27.49 -12.24 -35.56
C GLN A 447 -27.04 -12.95 -34.25
N ILE A 448 -26.00 -12.41 -33.61
CA ILE A 448 -25.51 -12.85 -32.28
C ILE A 448 -25.39 -11.67 -31.34
N LEU A 449 -25.29 -11.94 -30.04
CA LEU A 449 -24.95 -10.96 -29.03
C LEU A 449 -23.46 -11.09 -28.70
N LEU A 450 -22.70 -10.01 -28.80
CA LEU A 450 -21.31 -9.95 -28.43
C LEU A 450 -21.17 -9.09 -27.16
N THR A 451 -20.61 -9.66 -26.10
CA THR A 451 -20.48 -9.01 -24.79
C THR A 451 -19.01 -8.78 -24.45
N ASP A 452 -18.64 -7.52 -24.21
CA ASP A 452 -17.35 -7.17 -23.63
C ASP A 452 -17.39 -7.39 -22.11
N THR A 453 -16.35 -8.00 -21.57
CA THR A 453 -16.24 -8.31 -20.14
C THR A 453 -15.05 -7.62 -19.50
N VAL A 454 -15.00 -7.60 -18.18
CA VAL A 454 -13.87 -7.08 -17.41
C VAL A 454 -12.60 -7.82 -17.80
N GLY A 455 -11.49 -7.09 -17.88
CA GLY A 455 -10.18 -7.69 -18.12
C GLY A 455 -9.67 -8.46 -16.91
N PHE A 456 -9.11 -9.63 -17.15
CA PHE A 456 -8.42 -10.41 -16.12
C PHE A 456 -7.04 -9.83 -15.81
N ILE A 457 -6.55 -10.08 -14.60
CA ILE A 457 -5.19 -9.78 -14.13
C ILE A 457 -4.56 -11.05 -13.57
N HIS A 458 -3.28 -10.96 -13.24
CA HIS A 458 -2.48 -12.13 -12.86
C HIS A 458 -3.04 -12.90 -11.65
N GLU A 459 -3.51 -12.20 -10.63
CA GLU A 459 -4.12 -12.78 -9.42
C GLU A 459 -5.31 -11.89 -9.04
N LEU A 460 -6.52 -12.42 -9.19
CA LEU A 460 -7.72 -11.78 -8.67
C LEU A 460 -7.86 -12.11 -7.18
N PRO A 461 -7.79 -11.13 -6.29
CA PRO A 461 -7.99 -11.38 -4.87
C PRO A 461 -9.39 -11.94 -4.59
N PRO A 462 -9.54 -12.87 -3.62
CA PRO A 462 -10.84 -13.49 -3.30
C PRO A 462 -12.00 -12.50 -3.07
N PRO A 463 -11.81 -11.36 -2.37
CA PRO A 463 -12.88 -10.38 -2.22
C PRO A 463 -13.37 -9.77 -3.54
N LEU A 464 -12.49 -9.71 -4.54
CA LEU A 464 -12.84 -9.23 -5.87
C LEU A 464 -13.58 -10.27 -6.72
N MET A 465 -13.33 -11.57 -6.50
CA MET A 465 -14.05 -12.63 -7.20
C MET A 465 -15.56 -12.53 -6.98
N ASP A 466 -15.99 -12.19 -5.78
CA ASP A 466 -17.42 -12.00 -5.48
C ASP A 466 -18.00 -10.74 -6.14
N ALA A 467 -17.20 -9.64 -6.19
CA ALA A 467 -17.58 -8.42 -6.93
C ALA A 467 -17.63 -8.66 -8.44
N PHE A 468 -16.75 -9.52 -8.97
CA PHE A 468 -16.71 -9.92 -10.38
C PHE A 468 -17.79 -10.96 -10.74
N ARG A 469 -18.42 -11.59 -9.77
CA ARG A 469 -19.35 -12.70 -10.02
C ARG A 469 -20.41 -12.36 -11.09
N ALA A 470 -20.97 -11.15 -11.06
CA ALA A 470 -21.94 -10.71 -12.07
C ALA A 470 -21.36 -10.59 -13.48
N THR A 471 -20.07 -10.25 -13.60
CA THR A 471 -19.37 -10.16 -14.89
C THR A 471 -18.93 -11.55 -15.34
N LEU A 472 -18.55 -12.40 -14.40
CA LEU A 472 -18.22 -13.80 -14.67
C LEU A 472 -19.46 -14.62 -15.01
N GLU A 473 -20.63 -14.26 -14.53
CA GLU A 473 -21.92 -14.86 -14.94
C GLU A 473 -22.14 -14.69 -16.46
N GLU A 474 -21.85 -13.53 -17.05
CA GLU A 474 -21.96 -13.32 -18.50
C GLU A 474 -20.99 -14.23 -19.30
N VAL A 475 -19.84 -14.59 -18.71
CA VAL A 475 -18.87 -15.52 -19.31
C VAL A 475 -19.34 -16.97 -19.23
N THR A 476 -19.88 -17.38 -18.08
CA THR A 476 -20.35 -18.76 -17.89
C THR A 476 -21.64 -19.09 -18.65
N GLU A 477 -22.36 -18.05 -19.05
CA GLU A 477 -23.66 -18.17 -19.72
C GLU A 477 -23.61 -17.92 -21.21
N ALA A 478 -22.48 -17.43 -21.71
CA ALA A 478 -22.28 -17.30 -23.14
C ALA A 478 -22.21 -18.67 -23.81
N ASP A 479 -22.85 -18.80 -24.98
CA ASP A 479 -22.83 -20.02 -25.77
C ASP A 479 -21.43 -20.33 -26.30
N ALA A 480 -20.56 -19.29 -26.44
CA ALA A 480 -19.16 -19.43 -26.80
C ALA A 480 -18.33 -18.26 -26.28
N LEU A 481 -17.01 -18.48 -26.20
CA LEU A 481 -16.05 -17.47 -25.75
C LEU A 481 -15.08 -17.11 -26.87
N ILE A 482 -14.67 -15.84 -26.89
CA ILE A 482 -13.49 -15.37 -27.64
C ILE A 482 -12.42 -15.01 -26.58
N HIS A 483 -11.37 -15.82 -26.51
CA HIS A 483 -10.22 -15.53 -25.65
C HIS A 483 -9.24 -14.64 -26.41
N LEU A 484 -9.27 -13.34 -26.12
CA LEU A 484 -8.44 -12.33 -26.77
C LEU A 484 -7.10 -12.15 -26.03
N ILE A 485 -6.00 -12.26 -26.77
CA ILE A 485 -4.64 -12.24 -26.26
C ILE A 485 -3.85 -11.11 -26.95
N ASP A 486 -3.16 -10.30 -26.17
CA ASP A 486 -2.20 -9.31 -26.69
C ASP A 486 -0.89 -10.01 -27.08
N LEU A 487 -0.65 -10.24 -28.36
CA LEU A 487 0.57 -10.90 -28.86
C LEU A 487 1.82 -9.99 -28.71
N ALA A 488 1.62 -8.68 -28.68
CA ALA A 488 2.72 -7.72 -28.52
C ALA A 488 3.30 -7.74 -27.10
N HIS A 489 2.54 -8.24 -26.12
CA HIS A 489 3.02 -8.29 -24.73
C HIS A 489 4.02 -9.43 -24.51
N PRO A 490 5.20 -9.20 -23.90
CA PRO A 490 6.21 -10.25 -23.70
C PRO A 490 5.70 -11.46 -22.90
N ALA A 491 4.80 -11.22 -21.94
CA ALA A 491 4.25 -12.25 -21.05
C ALA A 491 2.96 -12.90 -21.58
N TRP A 492 2.66 -12.89 -22.87
CA TRP A 492 1.40 -13.38 -23.43
C TRP A 492 1.08 -14.84 -23.06
N HIS A 493 2.08 -15.72 -22.96
CA HIS A 493 1.89 -17.10 -22.46
C HIS A 493 1.40 -17.14 -21.01
N SER A 494 1.91 -16.23 -20.15
CA SER A 494 1.48 -16.14 -18.77
C SER A 494 0.05 -15.62 -18.67
N HIS A 495 -0.32 -14.67 -19.53
CA HIS A 495 -1.68 -14.14 -19.64
C HIS A 495 -2.68 -15.23 -20.03
N ILE A 496 -2.35 -16.08 -21.02
CA ILE A 496 -3.18 -17.22 -21.39
C ILE A 496 -3.40 -18.14 -20.18
N ARG A 497 -2.30 -18.54 -19.48
CA ARG A 497 -2.41 -19.41 -18.31
C ARG A 497 -3.24 -18.81 -17.19
N SER A 498 -3.09 -17.51 -16.92
CA SER A 498 -3.87 -16.83 -15.89
C SER A 498 -5.36 -16.82 -16.21
N VAL A 499 -5.73 -16.47 -17.42
CA VAL A 499 -7.15 -16.46 -17.86
C VAL A 499 -7.73 -17.86 -17.82
N MET A 500 -7.02 -18.86 -18.38
CA MET A 500 -7.48 -20.24 -18.38
C MET A 500 -7.59 -20.82 -16.95
N GLY A 501 -6.68 -20.45 -16.05
CA GLY A 501 -6.75 -20.83 -14.64
C GLY A 501 -8.03 -20.31 -13.98
N ILE A 502 -8.33 -19.02 -14.13
CA ILE A 502 -9.54 -18.39 -13.58
C ILE A 502 -10.81 -19.03 -14.18
N LEU A 503 -10.84 -19.24 -15.50
CA LEU A 503 -11.97 -19.92 -16.15
C LEU A 503 -12.16 -21.35 -15.66
N GLY A 504 -11.07 -22.06 -15.34
CA GLY A 504 -11.09 -23.42 -14.77
C GLY A 504 -11.59 -23.51 -13.33
N GLU A 505 -11.49 -22.43 -12.56
CA GLU A 505 -11.99 -22.35 -11.18
C GLU A 505 -13.49 -21.99 -11.10
N MET A 506 -14.12 -21.66 -12.23
CA MET A 506 -15.54 -21.32 -12.26
C MET A 506 -16.43 -22.53 -11.94
N PRO A 507 -17.53 -22.33 -11.21
CA PRO A 507 -18.43 -23.43 -10.82
C PRO A 507 -19.20 -24.05 -12.01
N ILE A 508 -19.29 -23.34 -13.12
CA ILE A 508 -19.92 -23.79 -14.36
C ILE A 508 -18.86 -23.72 -15.46
N ALA A 509 -18.66 -24.83 -16.15
CA ALA A 509 -17.74 -24.87 -17.28
C ALA A 509 -18.22 -23.90 -18.39
N PRO A 510 -17.38 -22.96 -18.81
CA PRO A 510 -17.75 -22.05 -19.90
C PRO A 510 -17.91 -22.82 -21.20
N GLY A 511 -18.62 -22.21 -22.17
CA GLY A 511 -18.79 -22.75 -23.52
C GLY A 511 -17.46 -22.89 -24.27
N PRO A 512 -17.46 -23.44 -25.49
CA PRO A 512 -16.27 -23.59 -26.30
C PRO A 512 -15.62 -22.24 -26.58
N SER A 513 -14.27 -22.21 -26.59
CA SER A 513 -13.50 -20.98 -26.73
C SER A 513 -12.72 -20.92 -28.04
N LEU A 514 -12.72 -19.76 -28.69
CA LEU A 514 -11.85 -19.43 -29.81
C LEU A 514 -10.71 -18.55 -29.32
N ILE A 515 -9.47 -19.01 -29.52
CA ILE A 515 -8.26 -18.21 -29.21
C ILE A 515 -8.05 -17.20 -30.33
N VAL A 516 -7.88 -15.93 -29.94
CA VAL A 516 -7.65 -14.82 -30.88
C VAL A 516 -6.47 -13.99 -30.41
N PHE A 517 -5.42 -13.93 -31.20
CA PHE A 517 -4.28 -13.07 -30.99
C PHE A 517 -4.51 -11.70 -31.61
N ASN A 518 -4.43 -10.67 -30.81
CA ASN A 518 -4.62 -9.27 -31.22
C ASN A 518 -3.28 -8.52 -31.23
N LYS A 519 -3.28 -7.34 -31.84
CA LYS A 519 -2.14 -6.42 -31.97
C LYS A 519 -1.00 -7.00 -32.83
N ILE A 520 -1.32 -7.77 -33.85
CA ILE A 520 -0.32 -8.34 -34.79
C ILE A 520 0.45 -7.25 -35.56
N ASP A 521 -0.10 -6.04 -35.63
CA ASP A 521 0.55 -4.84 -36.18
C ASP A 521 1.76 -4.36 -35.41
N ARG A 522 1.92 -4.83 -34.17
CA ARG A 522 2.99 -4.41 -33.24
C ARG A 522 4.03 -5.50 -32.94
N VAL A 523 3.99 -6.61 -33.67
CA VAL A 523 4.89 -7.74 -33.47
C VAL A 523 5.74 -7.98 -34.70
N ASP A 524 6.93 -8.55 -34.48
CA ASP A 524 7.78 -9.02 -35.56
C ASP A 524 7.28 -10.35 -36.16
N SER A 525 7.78 -10.67 -37.35
CA SER A 525 7.41 -11.90 -38.07
C SER A 525 7.81 -13.19 -37.33
N GLU A 526 8.85 -13.16 -36.50
CA GLU A 526 9.33 -14.31 -35.75
C GLU A 526 8.34 -14.68 -34.63
N ARG A 527 7.91 -13.71 -33.84
CA ARG A 527 6.90 -13.91 -32.80
C ARG A 527 5.55 -14.33 -33.36
N LEU A 528 5.16 -13.75 -34.51
CA LEU A 528 3.93 -14.15 -35.19
C LEU A 528 4.00 -15.62 -35.62
N ALA A 529 5.08 -16.02 -36.28
CA ALA A 529 5.28 -17.40 -36.74
C ALA A 529 5.32 -18.40 -35.55
N GLN A 530 5.96 -18.04 -34.45
CA GLN A 530 5.95 -18.85 -33.23
C GLN A 530 4.52 -19.06 -32.71
N ALA A 531 3.72 -18.00 -32.63
CA ALA A 531 2.35 -18.09 -32.13
C ALA A 531 1.45 -18.90 -33.09
N GLU A 532 1.67 -18.80 -34.40
CA GLU A 532 0.96 -19.61 -35.41
C GLU A 532 1.30 -21.10 -35.31
N GLU A 533 2.58 -21.44 -35.04
CA GLU A 533 3.02 -22.83 -34.83
C GLU A 533 2.42 -23.41 -33.54
N GLU A 534 2.45 -22.65 -32.44
CA GLU A 534 1.93 -23.11 -31.15
C GLU A 534 0.39 -23.21 -31.12
N PHE A 535 -0.31 -22.32 -31.86
CA PHE A 535 -1.77 -22.23 -31.88
C PHE A 535 -2.36 -22.25 -33.30
N PRO A 536 -2.27 -23.37 -34.02
CA PRO A 536 -2.65 -23.44 -35.44
C PRO A 536 -4.15 -23.19 -35.68
N ASN A 537 -4.99 -23.32 -34.67
CA ASN A 537 -6.44 -23.08 -34.77
C ASN A 537 -6.85 -21.65 -34.32
N ALA A 538 -5.92 -20.82 -33.89
CA ALA A 538 -6.17 -19.47 -33.46
C ALA A 538 -6.43 -18.53 -34.65
N VAL A 539 -7.00 -17.37 -34.39
CA VAL A 539 -7.17 -16.27 -35.34
C VAL A 539 -6.24 -15.13 -34.93
N PHE A 540 -5.54 -14.57 -35.93
CA PHE A 540 -4.57 -13.49 -35.75
C PHE A 540 -5.11 -12.20 -36.34
N ILE A 541 -5.31 -11.16 -35.51
CA ILE A 541 -5.96 -9.90 -35.87
C ILE A 541 -5.20 -8.67 -35.41
N SER A 542 -5.52 -7.54 -36.05
CA SER A 542 -5.35 -6.24 -35.39
C SER A 542 -6.72 -5.54 -35.34
N ALA A 543 -7.22 -5.34 -34.12
CA ALA A 543 -8.50 -4.68 -33.90
C ALA A 543 -8.43 -3.18 -34.26
N SER A 544 -7.29 -2.51 -34.01
CA SER A 544 -7.05 -1.10 -34.33
C SER A 544 -6.93 -0.87 -35.84
N GLU A 545 -6.14 -1.71 -36.53
CA GLU A 545 -5.88 -1.60 -37.96
C GLU A 545 -6.91 -2.34 -38.84
N ARG A 546 -7.92 -2.96 -38.21
CA ARG A 546 -8.97 -3.74 -38.84
C ARG A 546 -8.46 -4.91 -39.72
N LEU A 547 -7.33 -5.49 -39.32
CA LEU A 547 -6.73 -6.62 -40.06
C LEU A 547 -7.40 -7.94 -39.67
N SER A 548 -7.68 -8.79 -40.66
CA SER A 548 -8.21 -10.17 -40.51
C SER A 548 -9.55 -10.28 -39.74
N LEU A 549 -10.33 -9.19 -39.64
CA LEU A 549 -11.63 -9.21 -38.95
C LEU A 549 -12.68 -10.06 -39.63
N GLU A 550 -12.65 -10.17 -40.99
CA GLU A 550 -13.58 -11.03 -41.71
C GLU A 550 -13.30 -12.51 -41.43
N THR A 551 -12.03 -12.90 -41.34
CA THR A 551 -11.64 -14.26 -40.90
C THR A 551 -12.17 -14.55 -39.48
N LEU A 552 -12.08 -13.58 -38.59
CA LEU A 552 -12.64 -13.71 -37.22
C LEU A 552 -14.16 -13.91 -37.29
N ARG A 553 -14.90 -13.12 -38.10
CA ARG A 553 -16.35 -13.25 -38.26
C ARG A 553 -16.76 -14.64 -38.74
N GLN A 554 -16.05 -15.19 -39.72
CA GLN A 554 -16.28 -16.53 -40.26
C GLN A 554 -16.04 -17.61 -39.19
N ARG A 555 -14.94 -17.52 -38.43
CA ARG A 555 -14.61 -18.47 -37.36
C ARG A 555 -15.60 -18.41 -36.21
N VAL A 556 -16.09 -17.23 -35.84
CA VAL A 556 -17.15 -17.08 -34.82
C VAL A 556 -18.47 -17.68 -35.35
N GLY A 557 -18.83 -17.47 -36.60
CA GLY A 557 -19.99 -18.12 -37.20
C GLY A 557 -19.92 -19.65 -37.18
N GLN A 558 -18.75 -20.23 -37.50
CA GLN A 558 -18.51 -21.67 -37.37
C GLN A 558 -18.64 -22.16 -35.93
N LEU A 559 -18.03 -21.44 -34.95
CA LEU A 559 -18.08 -21.81 -33.54
C LEU A 559 -19.52 -21.88 -33.03
N ILE A 560 -20.34 -20.89 -33.38
CA ILE A 560 -21.76 -20.83 -32.97
C ILE A 560 -22.60 -21.95 -33.64
N ALA A 561 -22.30 -22.33 -34.87
CA ALA A 561 -23.02 -23.41 -35.53
C ALA A 561 -22.81 -24.77 -34.86
N TYR A 562 -21.69 -24.99 -34.15
CA TYR A 562 -21.45 -26.20 -33.36
C TYR A 562 -22.20 -26.21 -32.02
N THR A 563 -22.45 -25.05 -31.44
CA THR A 563 -23.02 -24.94 -30.06
C THR A 563 -24.53 -24.82 -30.06
N VAL A 564 -25.10 -24.17 -31.06
CA VAL A 564 -26.55 -23.95 -31.20
C VAL A 564 -26.97 -24.44 -32.57
N PRO A 565 -27.39 -25.73 -32.71
CA PRO A 565 -27.92 -26.23 -33.97
C PRO A 565 -29.13 -25.40 -34.40
N ALA A 566 -29.27 -25.20 -35.73
CA ALA A 566 -30.30 -24.35 -36.34
C ALA A 566 -31.72 -24.88 -36.09
#